data_77da545aeabbe12cf45e2225d029be4e
#
_entry.id   77da545aeabbe12cf45e2225d029be4e
#
_cell.length_a   1.000
_cell.length_b   1.000
_cell.length_c   1.000
_cell.angle_alpha   90.00
_cell.angle_beta   90.00
_cell.angle_gamma   90.00
#
_symmetry.space_group_name_H-M   'P 1'
#
loop_
_entity.id
_entity.type
_entity.pdbx_description
1 polymer ?
#
loop_
_entity_poly.entity_id
_entity_poly.type
_entity_poly.pdbx_seq_one_letter_code
_entity_poly.pdbx_strand_id
1 'polypeptide(L)'
;PEKKLKNVISVIGESGKFTTLFSLKSFIEANNQKVTTHVSPSLRDIKERFYMGDKYLDHKEIKKTIKQIEKLNIPLTVFECLTLVYIINASKINADYNIQETGALWRLDSNNINDFPRLQICTNINKQHLNFLKRKTLDEVIREDVGFLSNFTNIYIGKQTPYVLRKIKTLLKSNKSKIIYPNTWKLIKTGNHYYYQDRKFKIKLNTKNVYSKGMFENVCLAIKVALDLNIDKKVIQK
;
A
#
# COMPACT_ATOMS: atom_id res chain seq x y z
N PRO A 1 22.41 -15.50 -6.45
CA PRO A 1 22.07 -14.07 -6.58
C PRO A 1 20.62 -13.88 -6.19
N GLU A 2 20.42 -13.23 -5.05
CA GLU A 2 19.09 -12.89 -4.54
C GLU A 2 18.38 -11.97 -5.53
N LYS A 3 17.33 -12.45 -6.17
CA LYS A 3 16.45 -11.61 -6.97
C LYS A 3 15.59 -10.80 -6.01
N LYS A 4 16.08 -9.63 -5.59
CA LYS A 4 15.28 -8.68 -4.82
C LYS A 4 14.14 -8.15 -5.69
N LEU A 5 12.96 -7.94 -5.09
CA LEU A 5 11.87 -7.25 -5.77
C LEU A 5 12.29 -5.83 -6.11
N LYS A 6 12.01 -5.40 -7.35
CA LYS A 6 12.29 -4.03 -7.82
C LYS A 6 11.05 -3.16 -7.66
N ASN A 7 11.25 -1.85 -7.53
CA ASN A 7 10.17 -0.86 -7.49
C ASN A 7 9.05 -1.23 -6.51
N VAL A 8 9.43 -1.63 -5.30
CA VAL A 8 8.46 -1.98 -4.25
C VAL A 8 7.71 -0.73 -3.80
N ILE A 9 6.39 -0.87 -3.71
CA ILE A 9 5.47 0.13 -3.14
C ILE A 9 4.86 -0.50 -1.88
N SER A 10 5.12 0.10 -0.72
CA SER A 10 4.55 -0.36 0.55
C SER A 10 3.30 0.46 0.88
N VAL A 11 2.18 -0.21 1.17
CA VAL A 11 0.93 0.43 1.58
C VAL A 11 0.68 0.12 3.05
N ILE A 12 0.80 1.14 3.90
CA ILE A 12 0.89 1.09 5.36
C ILE A 12 -0.33 1.81 5.97
N GLY A 13 -0.65 1.53 7.22
CA GLY A 13 -1.72 2.17 7.98
C GLY A 13 -2.86 1.21 8.31
N GLU A 14 -3.89 1.73 8.96
CA GLU A 14 -4.94 0.92 9.57
C GLU A 14 -6.17 0.77 8.67
N SER A 15 -6.62 1.84 8.03
CA SER A 15 -7.84 1.83 7.21
C SER A 15 -7.59 2.33 5.79
N GLY A 16 -8.13 1.60 4.80
CA GLY A 16 -8.11 2.01 3.39
C GLY A 16 -6.92 1.53 2.57
N LYS A 17 -6.05 0.69 3.12
CA LYS A 17 -4.92 0.07 2.41
C LYS A 17 -5.38 -0.61 1.13
N PHE A 18 -6.32 -1.55 1.25
CA PHE A 18 -6.87 -2.31 0.12
C PHE A 18 -7.42 -1.39 -0.99
N THR A 19 -8.27 -0.39 -0.65
CA THR A 19 -8.82 0.56 -1.64
C THR A 19 -7.72 1.33 -2.35
N THR A 20 -6.73 1.83 -1.61
CA THR A 20 -5.61 2.58 -2.18
C THR A 20 -4.76 1.70 -3.10
N LEU A 21 -4.43 0.50 -2.65
CA LEU A 21 -3.62 -0.47 -3.40
C LEU A 21 -4.31 -0.87 -4.70
N PHE A 22 -5.58 -1.29 -4.65
CA PHE A 22 -6.31 -1.73 -5.84
C PHE A 22 -6.58 -0.60 -6.83
N SER A 23 -6.87 0.62 -6.34
CA SER A 23 -6.99 1.77 -7.24
C SER A 23 -5.66 2.05 -7.96
N LEU A 24 -4.54 2.05 -7.21
CA LEU A 24 -3.22 2.26 -7.81
C LEU A 24 -2.86 1.15 -8.80
N LYS A 25 -3.10 -0.13 -8.43
CA LYS A 25 -2.95 -1.28 -9.32
C LYS A 25 -3.70 -1.06 -10.63
N SER A 26 -4.99 -0.71 -10.55
CA SER A 26 -5.82 -0.50 -11.74
C SER A 26 -5.29 0.62 -12.65
N PHE A 27 -4.78 1.72 -12.08
CA PHE A 27 -4.20 2.80 -12.87
C PHE A 27 -2.89 2.38 -13.56
N ILE A 28 -2.04 1.63 -12.86
CA ILE A 28 -0.78 1.10 -13.42
C ILE A 28 -1.07 0.15 -14.59
N GLU A 29 -2.00 -0.80 -14.41
CA GLU A 29 -2.39 -1.76 -15.45
C GLU A 29 -3.04 -1.07 -16.65
N ALA A 30 -3.93 -0.11 -16.42
CA ALA A 30 -4.54 0.67 -17.48
C ALA A 30 -3.51 1.50 -18.29
N ASN A 31 -2.35 1.79 -17.71
CA ASN A 31 -1.19 2.40 -18.36
C ASN A 31 -0.26 1.38 -19.04
N ASN A 32 -0.73 0.15 -19.26
CA ASN A 32 0.02 -0.96 -19.86
C ASN A 32 1.31 -1.35 -19.11
N GLN A 33 1.34 -1.13 -17.80
CA GLN A 33 2.46 -1.51 -16.94
C GLN A 33 2.06 -2.74 -16.11
N LYS A 34 3.01 -3.64 -15.91
CA LYS A 34 2.80 -4.88 -15.17
C LYS A 34 2.99 -4.66 -13.68
N VAL A 35 2.06 -5.15 -12.86
CA VAL A 35 2.10 -5.02 -11.41
C VAL A 35 1.85 -6.35 -10.71
N THR A 36 2.60 -6.66 -9.66
CA THR A 36 2.24 -7.73 -8.73
C THR A 36 1.73 -7.14 -7.42
N THR A 37 0.84 -7.85 -6.72
CA THR A 37 0.34 -7.39 -5.42
C THR A 37 0.34 -8.49 -4.37
N HIS A 38 0.66 -8.09 -3.13
CA HIS A 38 0.43 -8.87 -1.92
C HIS A 38 -0.56 -8.13 -1.02
N VAL A 39 -1.69 -8.76 -0.69
CA VAL A 39 -2.75 -8.17 0.14
C VAL A 39 -3.16 -9.06 1.29
N SER A 40 -3.73 -8.47 2.34
CA SER A 40 -4.21 -9.20 3.51
C SER A 40 -5.38 -8.47 4.21
N PRO A 41 -6.35 -9.23 4.76
CA PRO A 41 -6.58 -10.67 4.54
C PRO A 41 -7.18 -10.98 3.17
N SER A 42 -7.27 -12.25 2.80
CA SER A 42 -8.15 -12.70 1.72
C SER A 42 -9.59 -12.76 2.20
N LEU A 43 -10.55 -12.52 1.30
CA LEU A 43 -11.98 -12.54 1.63
C LEU A 43 -12.61 -13.92 1.45
N ARG A 44 -12.30 -14.61 0.36
CA ARG A 44 -12.89 -15.91 -0.01
C ARG A 44 -11.84 -16.99 -0.21
N ASP A 45 -10.74 -16.65 -0.88
CA ASP A 45 -9.72 -17.61 -1.28
C ASP A 45 -8.33 -17.03 -1.02
N ILE A 46 -7.41 -17.86 -0.51
CA ILE A 46 -6.03 -17.45 -0.24
C ILE A 46 -5.29 -16.93 -1.48
N LYS A 47 -5.70 -17.34 -2.68
CA LYS A 47 -5.14 -16.84 -3.96
C LYS A 47 -5.30 -15.34 -4.12
N GLU A 48 -6.36 -14.75 -3.57
CA GLU A 48 -6.61 -13.30 -3.64
C GLU A 48 -5.44 -12.48 -3.07
N ARG A 49 -4.62 -13.08 -2.21
CA ARG A 49 -3.44 -12.43 -1.63
C ARG A 49 -2.31 -12.22 -2.63
N PHE A 50 -2.29 -12.96 -3.74
CA PHE A 50 -1.12 -13.09 -4.61
C PHE A 50 -1.47 -12.84 -6.08
N TYR A 51 -1.45 -11.60 -6.52
CA TYR A 51 -1.61 -11.24 -7.93
C TYR A 51 -0.26 -11.12 -8.61
N MET A 52 -0.08 -11.79 -9.77
CA MET A 52 1.21 -11.99 -10.43
C MET A 52 1.29 -11.33 -11.82
N GLY A 53 0.66 -10.16 -11.97
CA GLY A 53 0.79 -9.34 -13.18
C GLY A 53 -0.29 -9.54 -14.23
N ASP A 54 -0.92 -10.72 -14.29
CA ASP A 54 -2.02 -11.05 -15.21
C ASP A 54 -3.06 -11.96 -14.56
N LYS A 55 -2.67 -12.70 -13.51
CA LYS A 55 -3.51 -13.68 -12.82
C LYS A 55 -3.14 -13.79 -11.35
N TYR A 56 -4.02 -14.39 -10.60
CA TYR A 56 -3.73 -14.83 -9.23
C TYR A 56 -2.90 -16.11 -9.23
N LEU A 57 -2.02 -16.24 -8.24
CA LEU A 57 -1.25 -17.46 -8.03
C LEU A 57 -2.21 -18.62 -7.69
N ASP A 58 -2.07 -19.75 -8.34
CA ASP A 58 -2.93 -20.88 -8.08
C ASP A 58 -2.54 -21.68 -6.82
N HIS A 59 -3.45 -22.51 -6.31
CA HIS A 59 -3.23 -23.31 -5.11
C HIS A 59 -2.05 -24.28 -5.24
N LYS A 60 -1.78 -24.81 -6.43
CA LYS A 60 -0.68 -25.74 -6.67
C LYS A 60 0.66 -25.05 -6.49
N GLU A 61 0.82 -23.86 -7.06
CA GLU A 61 2.04 -23.07 -6.90
C GLU A 61 2.20 -22.53 -5.47
N ILE A 62 1.12 -22.12 -4.81
CA ILE A 62 1.16 -21.74 -3.37
C ILE A 62 1.68 -22.92 -2.54
N LYS A 63 1.08 -24.10 -2.65
CA LYS A 63 1.48 -25.30 -1.93
C LYS A 63 2.90 -25.71 -2.22
N LYS A 64 3.32 -25.65 -3.48
CA LYS A 64 4.69 -25.95 -3.91
C LYS A 64 5.70 -25.00 -3.25
N THR A 65 5.38 -23.71 -3.21
CA THR A 65 6.27 -22.71 -2.61
C THR A 65 6.33 -22.87 -1.09
N ILE A 66 5.20 -23.15 -0.41
CA ILE A 66 5.18 -23.45 1.03
C ILE A 66 6.10 -24.65 1.33
N LYS A 67 5.99 -25.75 0.57
CA LYS A 67 6.88 -26.91 0.75
C LYS A 67 8.37 -26.59 0.53
N GLN A 68 8.69 -25.60 -0.30
CA GLN A 68 10.08 -25.12 -0.46
C GLN A 68 10.55 -24.34 0.78
N ILE A 69 9.66 -23.51 1.34
CA ILE A 69 9.93 -22.72 2.55
C ILE A 69 10.10 -23.63 3.77
N GLU A 70 9.25 -24.64 3.93
CA GLU A 70 9.32 -25.63 5.03
C GLU A 70 10.68 -26.35 5.09
N LYS A 71 11.30 -26.61 3.94
CA LYS A 71 12.64 -27.23 3.87
C LYS A 71 13.75 -26.36 4.47
N LEU A 72 13.53 -25.08 4.64
CA LEU A 72 14.50 -24.18 5.29
C LEU A 72 14.58 -24.38 6.81
N ASN A 73 13.60 -25.07 7.38
CA ASN A 73 13.48 -25.36 8.82
C ASN A 73 13.62 -24.10 9.71
N ILE A 74 13.02 -23.00 9.28
CA ILE A 74 13.04 -21.72 9.97
C ILE A 74 11.65 -21.52 10.63
N PRO A 75 11.56 -21.16 11.92
CA PRO A 75 10.29 -20.84 12.55
C PRO A 75 9.70 -19.56 11.95
N LEU A 76 8.55 -19.69 11.30
CA LEU A 76 7.84 -18.59 10.67
C LEU A 76 6.40 -18.53 11.15
N THR A 77 5.89 -17.34 11.34
CA THR A 77 4.46 -17.11 11.46
C THR A 77 3.76 -17.37 10.11
N VAL A 78 2.45 -17.60 10.14
CA VAL A 78 1.67 -17.77 8.90
C VAL A 78 1.83 -16.57 7.97
N PHE A 79 1.84 -15.35 8.50
CA PHE A 79 1.96 -14.14 7.67
C PHE A 79 3.36 -14.03 7.03
N GLU A 80 4.42 -14.34 7.75
CA GLU A 80 5.78 -14.39 7.20
C GLU A 80 5.92 -15.44 6.10
N CYS A 81 5.36 -16.64 6.31
CA CYS A 81 5.32 -17.68 5.28
C CYS A 81 4.59 -17.18 4.02
N LEU A 82 3.42 -16.56 4.16
CA LEU A 82 2.67 -16.01 3.01
C LEU A 82 3.40 -14.86 2.32
N THR A 83 4.11 -14.02 3.08
CA THR A 83 4.98 -12.97 2.51
C THR A 83 6.10 -13.58 1.68
N LEU A 84 6.75 -14.65 2.15
CA LEU A 84 7.75 -15.38 1.38
C LEU A 84 7.17 -16.03 0.12
N VAL A 85 5.96 -16.61 0.21
CA VAL A 85 5.25 -17.14 -0.98
C VAL A 85 5.10 -16.05 -2.03
N TYR A 86 4.68 -14.84 -1.63
CA TYR A 86 4.59 -13.72 -2.55
C TYR A 86 5.95 -13.36 -3.15
N ILE A 87 6.96 -13.12 -2.33
CA ILE A 87 8.28 -12.66 -2.77
C ILE A 87 8.91 -13.65 -3.75
N ILE A 88 8.91 -14.94 -3.42
CA ILE A 88 9.48 -16.00 -4.26
C ILE A 88 8.82 -16.06 -5.63
N ASN A 89 7.50 -15.87 -5.70
CA ASN A 89 6.79 -15.94 -6.98
C ASN A 89 6.85 -14.61 -7.74
N ALA A 90 6.69 -13.48 -7.06
CA ALA A 90 6.80 -12.15 -7.67
C ALA A 90 8.21 -11.89 -8.24
N SER A 91 9.27 -12.39 -7.59
CA SER A 91 10.65 -12.25 -8.10
C SER A 91 10.90 -12.94 -9.44
N LYS A 92 10.03 -13.86 -9.87
CA LYS A 92 10.07 -14.52 -11.18
C LYS A 92 9.39 -13.69 -12.27
N ILE A 93 8.60 -12.68 -11.87
CA ILE A 93 7.83 -11.81 -12.74
C ILE A 93 8.65 -10.55 -13.02
N ASN A 94 8.78 -10.17 -14.28
CA ASN A 94 9.35 -8.87 -14.63
C ASN A 94 8.25 -7.81 -14.55
N ALA A 95 7.89 -7.44 -13.31
CA ALA A 95 6.88 -6.43 -13.05
C ALA A 95 7.51 -5.03 -12.98
N ASP A 96 6.78 -4.02 -13.48
CA ASP A 96 7.17 -2.61 -13.35
C ASP A 96 7.08 -2.15 -11.90
N TYR A 97 6.07 -2.65 -11.17
CA TYR A 97 5.87 -2.36 -9.74
C TYR A 97 5.44 -3.60 -8.96
N ASN A 98 5.85 -3.66 -7.70
CA ASN A 98 5.48 -4.69 -6.74
C ASN A 98 4.82 -3.99 -5.53
N ILE A 99 3.49 -4.12 -5.35
CA ILE A 99 2.74 -3.42 -4.31
C ILE A 99 2.44 -4.38 -3.17
N GLN A 100 2.85 -4.01 -1.96
CA GLN A 100 2.69 -4.82 -0.75
C GLN A 100 1.86 -4.10 0.30
N GLU A 101 0.80 -4.74 0.78
CA GLU A 101 -0.02 -4.28 1.89
C GLU A 101 0.58 -4.77 3.22
N THR A 102 0.75 -3.87 4.19
CA THR A 102 1.10 -4.19 5.58
C THR A 102 0.02 -5.06 6.22
N GLY A 103 0.41 -6.10 6.96
CA GLY A 103 -0.53 -6.93 7.72
C GLY A 103 -1.08 -6.18 8.93
N ALA A 104 -0.21 -5.84 9.87
CA ALA A 104 -0.57 -5.07 11.08
C ALA A 104 0.67 -4.37 11.61
N LEU A 105 0.65 -3.04 11.72
CA LEU A 105 1.76 -2.22 12.22
C LEU A 105 3.07 -2.41 11.41
N TRP A 106 3.68 -1.31 10.97
CA TRP A 106 4.77 -1.38 9.99
C TRP A 106 6.11 -1.88 10.54
N ARG A 107 6.44 -1.50 11.78
CA ARG A 107 7.79 -1.71 12.34
C ARG A 107 8.32 -3.13 12.19
N LEU A 108 7.53 -4.13 12.55
CA LEU A 108 7.90 -5.55 12.56
C LEU A 108 7.13 -6.36 11.50
N ASP A 109 6.54 -5.67 10.53
CA ASP A 109 5.83 -6.35 9.45
C ASP A 109 6.79 -7.08 8.52
N SER A 110 6.42 -8.28 8.08
CA SER A 110 7.24 -9.09 7.18
C SER A 110 7.45 -8.46 5.80
N ASN A 111 6.64 -7.45 5.42
CA ASN A 111 6.85 -6.66 4.21
C ASN A 111 7.86 -5.51 4.40
N ASN A 112 8.29 -5.22 5.65
CA ASN A 112 9.28 -4.19 5.95
C ASN A 112 10.72 -4.73 5.81
N ILE A 113 11.04 -5.28 4.66
CA ILE A 113 12.35 -5.87 4.33
C ILE A 113 13.10 -5.13 3.23
N ASN A 114 12.50 -4.06 2.70
CA ASN A 114 13.10 -3.28 1.63
C ASN A 114 13.63 -1.96 2.20
N ASP A 115 14.94 -1.80 2.29
CA ASP A 115 15.58 -0.58 2.79
C ASP A 115 15.27 0.64 1.91
N PHE A 116 15.16 0.42 0.58
CA PHE A 116 14.93 1.45 -0.42
C PHE A 116 13.70 1.13 -1.29
N PRO A 117 12.48 1.17 -0.74
CA PRO A 117 11.27 1.01 -1.55
C PRO A 117 11.16 2.18 -2.54
N ARG A 118 10.50 1.95 -3.67
CA ARG A 118 10.24 2.99 -4.68
C ARG A 118 9.45 4.16 -4.09
N LEU A 119 8.44 3.83 -3.27
CA LEU A 119 7.68 4.77 -2.44
C LEU A 119 6.92 4.03 -1.33
N GLN A 120 6.47 4.79 -0.35
CA GLN A 120 5.62 4.30 0.75
C GLN A 120 4.36 5.14 0.86
N ILE A 121 3.22 4.48 1.04
CA ILE A 121 1.90 5.11 1.14
C ILE A 121 1.37 4.81 2.54
N CYS A 122 1.16 5.85 3.34
CA CYS A 122 0.54 5.75 4.64
C CYS A 122 -0.93 6.18 4.53
N THR A 123 -1.84 5.23 4.62
CA THR A 123 -3.30 5.47 4.62
C THR A 123 -3.76 5.98 5.98
N ASN A 124 -5.06 5.98 6.27
CA ASN A 124 -5.57 6.48 7.55
C ASN A 124 -5.08 5.62 8.73
N ILE A 125 -4.58 6.27 9.79
CA ILE A 125 -4.18 5.66 11.06
C ILE A 125 -5.26 5.92 12.12
N ASN A 126 -5.66 4.87 12.82
CA ASN A 126 -6.64 4.92 13.91
C ASN A 126 -6.31 3.86 14.98
N LYS A 127 -7.16 3.72 16.00
CA LYS A 127 -6.95 2.77 17.09
C LYS A 127 -7.33 1.35 16.65
N GLN A 128 -6.44 0.69 15.92
CA GLN A 128 -6.52 -0.74 15.60
C GLN A 128 -5.27 -1.46 16.08
N HIS A 129 -5.27 -2.79 16.02
CA HIS A 129 -4.13 -3.66 16.37
C HIS A 129 -3.53 -3.42 17.77
N LEU A 130 -4.33 -2.87 18.70
CA LEU A 130 -3.87 -2.53 20.05
C LEU A 130 -3.35 -3.74 20.84
N ASN A 131 -3.80 -4.95 20.50
CA ASN A 131 -3.37 -6.19 21.16
C ASN A 131 -1.89 -6.50 20.96
N PHE A 132 -1.29 -5.97 19.89
CA PHE A 132 0.16 -6.11 19.60
C PHE A 132 1.00 -5.06 20.32
N LEU A 133 0.38 -4.11 21.02
CA LEU A 133 1.05 -2.95 21.60
C LEU A 133 1.11 -3.00 23.13
N LYS A 134 2.23 -2.57 23.69
CA LYS A 134 2.45 -2.55 25.14
C LYS A 134 1.54 -1.53 25.84
N ARG A 135 1.45 -0.31 25.31
CA ARG A 135 0.69 0.79 25.90
C ARG A 135 -0.74 0.90 25.39
N LYS A 136 -1.08 0.22 24.31
CA LYS A 136 -2.41 0.20 23.67
C LYS A 136 -2.97 1.60 23.37
N THR A 137 -2.10 2.52 22.95
CA THR A 137 -2.45 3.92 22.65
C THR A 137 -2.38 4.22 21.16
N LEU A 138 -3.13 5.25 20.72
CA LEU A 138 -3.04 5.74 19.34
C LEU A 138 -1.63 6.26 19.02
N ASP A 139 -0.95 6.89 19.97
CA ASP A 139 0.42 7.38 19.79
C ASP A 139 1.40 6.24 19.50
N GLU A 140 1.19 5.10 20.14
CA GLU A 140 1.99 3.92 19.88
C GLU A 140 1.71 3.33 18.50
N VAL A 141 0.44 3.26 18.06
CA VAL A 141 0.08 2.88 16.68
C VAL A 141 0.78 3.80 15.67
N ILE A 142 0.68 5.12 15.86
CA ILE A 142 1.32 6.09 14.96
C ILE A 142 2.84 5.88 14.90
N ARG A 143 3.48 5.62 16.03
CA ARG A 143 4.92 5.37 16.08
C ARG A 143 5.31 4.08 15.37
N GLU A 144 4.56 3.00 15.58
CA GLU A 144 4.85 1.70 14.95
C GLU A 144 4.61 1.73 13.43
N ASP A 145 3.63 2.51 12.95
CA ASP A 145 3.35 2.64 11.52
C ASP A 145 4.30 3.63 10.81
N VAL A 146 4.64 4.74 11.45
CA VAL A 146 5.28 5.87 10.76
C VAL A 146 6.73 6.07 11.20
N GLY A 147 7.06 5.73 12.44
CA GLY A 147 8.39 5.96 12.98
C GLY A 147 9.52 5.14 12.34
N PHE A 148 9.16 4.15 11.54
CA PHE A 148 10.08 3.21 10.90
C PHE A 148 9.96 3.20 9.36
N LEU A 149 9.39 4.26 8.78
CA LEU A 149 9.39 4.46 7.34
C LEU A 149 10.81 4.70 6.84
N SER A 150 11.09 4.19 5.64
CA SER A 150 12.41 4.30 5.01
C SER A 150 12.81 5.76 4.78
N ASN A 151 14.11 6.02 4.80
CA ASN A 151 14.67 7.30 4.39
C ASN A 151 14.94 7.31 2.87
N PHE A 152 15.10 8.50 2.31
CA PHE A 152 15.50 8.69 0.89
C PHE A 152 14.50 8.11 -0.14
N THR A 153 13.21 8.07 0.20
CA THR A 153 12.14 7.63 -0.69
C THR A 153 11.05 8.71 -0.82
N ASN A 154 9.99 8.44 -1.56
CA ASN A 154 8.80 9.28 -1.54
C ASN A 154 7.78 8.67 -0.57
N ILE A 155 7.29 9.47 0.38
CA ILE A 155 6.28 9.06 1.36
C ILE A 155 4.99 9.86 1.11
N TYR A 156 3.89 9.18 0.87
CA TYR A 156 2.57 9.77 0.66
C TYR A 156 1.72 9.54 1.90
N ILE A 157 1.26 10.63 2.51
CA ILE A 157 0.39 10.58 3.70
C ILE A 157 -1.05 10.84 3.26
N GLY A 158 -1.91 9.84 3.44
CA GLY A 158 -3.35 9.95 3.21
C GLY A 158 -4.05 10.84 4.22
N LYS A 159 -5.38 10.97 4.10
CA LYS A 159 -6.18 11.79 5.01
C LYS A 159 -6.08 11.29 6.44
N GLN A 160 -5.80 12.19 7.37
CA GLN A 160 -5.64 11.94 8.80
C GLN A 160 -6.49 12.90 9.61
N THR A 161 -6.78 12.55 10.87
CA THR A 161 -7.26 13.55 11.84
C THR A 161 -6.16 14.59 12.11
N PRO A 162 -6.52 15.83 12.54
CA PRO A 162 -5.52 16.86 12.85
C PRO A 162 -4.49 16.41 13.89
N TYR A 163 -4.92 15.63 14.88
CA TYR A 163 -4.04 15.07 15.91
C TYR A 163 -3.01 14.12 15.33
N VAL A 164 -3.47 13.11 14.57
CA VAL A 164 -2.60 12.12 13.93
C VAL A 164 -1.62 12.79 12.97
N LEU A 165 -2.11 13.74 12.14
CA LEU A 165 -1.26 14.44 11.19
C LEU A 165 -0.14 15.24 11.87
N ARG A 166 -0.43 15.88 13.01
CA ARG A 166 0.57 16.60 13.80
C ARG A 166 1.64 15.66 14.34
N LYS A 167 1.23 14.49 14.88
CA LYS A 167 2.17 13.46 15.38
C LYS A 167 3.04 12.90 14.26
N ILE A 168 2.45 12.58 13.09
CA ILE A 168 3.19 12.13 11.91
C ILE A 168 4.25 13.16 11.50
N LYS A 169 3.88 14.46 11.43
CA LYS A 169 4.83 15.54 11.09
C LYS A 169 5.99 15.61 12.08
N THR A 170 5.73 15.41 13.36
CA THR A 170 6.78 15.38 14.40
C THR A 170 7.73 14.20 14.21
N LEU A 171 7.18 12.99 14.01
CA LEU A 171 7.99 11.78 13.82
C LEU A 171 8.85 11.83 12.55
N LEU A 172 8.31 12.39 11.48
CA LEU A 172 9.01 12.48 10.19
C LEU A 172 9.87 13.72 10.01
N LYS A 173 10.03 14.56 11.06
CA LYS A 173 10.81 15.80 10.97
C LYS A 173 12.27 15.57 10.55
N SER A 174 12.88 14.49 11.00
CA SER A 174 14.26 14.12 10.67
C SER A 174 14.38 13.13 9.50
N ASN A 175 13.25 12.65 8.97
CA ASN A 175 13.26 11.74 7.84
C ASN A 175 13.68 12.48 6.57
N LYS A 176 14.63 11.91 5.82
CA LYS A 176 15.23 12.52 4.62
C LYS A 176 14.44 12.28 3.34
N SER A 177 13.29 11.65 3.45
CA SER A 177 12.37 11.39 2.33
C SER A 177 11.63 12.66 1.88
N LYS A 178 11.19 12.66 0.63
CA LYS A 178 10.19 13.63 0.17
C LYS A 178 8.81 13.22 0.67
N ILE A 179 8.23 14.00 1.58
CA ILE A 179 6.95 13.70 2.19
C ILE A 179 5.84 14.52 1.52
N ILE A 180 4.85 13.83 0.97
CA ILE A 180 3.69 14.41 0.30
C ILE A 180 2.50 14.30 1.25
N TYR A 181 2.06 15.43 1.79
CA TYR A 181 0.96 15.54 2.76
C TYR A 181 -0.41 15.69 2.09
N PRO A 182 -1.52 15.37 2.78
CA PRO A 182 -2.87 15.38 2.23
C PRO A 182 -3.45 16.78 1.94
N ASN A 183 -2.68 17.84 2.16
CA ASN A 183 -3.03 19.20 1.75
C ASN A 183 -2.62 19.53 0.30
N THR A 184 -1.91 18.63 -0.38
CA THR A 184 -1.47 18.82 -1.77
C THR A 184 -2.53 18.43 -2.80
N TRP A 185 -3.60 17.78 -2.38
CA TRP A 185 -4.79 17.47 -3.18
C TRP A 185 -6.06 17.61 -2.34
N LYS A 186 -7.23 17.60 -2.99
CA LYS A 186 -8.55 17.69 -2.34
C LYS A 186 -9.53 16.73 -3.01
N LEU A 187 -10.39 16.14 -2.20
CA LEU A 187 -11.64 15.53 -2.64
C LEU A 187 -12.71 16.63 -2.65
N ILE A 188 -13.32 16.88 -3.81
CA ILE A 188 -14.38 17.88 -4.00
C ILE A 188 -15.67 17.16 -4.37
N LYS A 189 -16.77 17.55 -3.72
CA LYS A 189 -18.13 17.13 -4.10
C LYS A 189 -18.84 18.30 -4.75
N THR A 190 -19.42 18.09 -5.94
CA THR A 190 -20.24 19.07 -6.64
C THR A 190 -21.50 18.38 -7.13
N GLY A 191 -22.65 18.69 -6.54
CA GLY A 191 -23.88 17.92 -6.74
C GLY A 191 -23.67 16.45 -6.38
N ASN A 192 -23.98 15.55 -7.31
CA ASN A 192 -23.80 14.10 -7.15
C ASN A 192 -22.45 13.57 -7.62
N HIS A 193 -21.52 14.46 -7.98
CA HIS A 193 -20.22 14.06 -8.51
C HIS A 193 -19.10 14.35 -7.55
N TYR A 194 -18.10 13.46 -7.54
CA TYR A 194 -16.87 13.62 -6.78
C TYR A 194 -15.69 13.85 -7.73
N TYR A 195 -14.74 14.69 -7.29
CA TYR A 195 -13.56 15.05 -8.06
C TYR A 195 -12.32 14.98 -7.18
N TYR A 196 -11.24 14.43 -7.72
CA TYR A 196 -9.90 14.71 -7.28
C TYR A 196 -9.48 16.07 -7.83
N GLN A 197 -8.79 16.89 -7.04
CA GLN A 197 -8.18 18.12 -7.52
C GLN A 197 -6.86 18.36 -6.80
N ASP A 198 -5.83 18.67 -7.59
CA ASP A 198 -4.56 19.24 -7.12
C ASP A 198 -4.26 20.55 -7.88
N ARG A 199 -3.00 21.01 -7.83
CA ARG A 199 -2.58 22.26 -8.52
C ARG A 199 -2.67 22.16 -10.04
N LYS A 200 -2.52 20.97 -10.62
CA LYS A 200 -2.42 20.75 -12.07
C LYS A 200 -3.66 20.12 -12.67
N PHE A 201 -4.36 19.30 -11.91
CA PHE A 201 -5.41 18.42 -12.43
C PHE A 201 -6.70 18.52 -11.62
N LYS A 202 -7.83 18.45 -12.34
CA LYS A 202 -9.16 18.15 -11.80
C LYS A 202 -9.67 16.90 -12.56
N ILE A 203 -9.97 15.84 -11.81
CA ILE A 203 -10.35 14.52 -12.36
C ILE A 203 -11.68 14.12 -11.74
N LYS A 204 -12.68 13.84 -12.59
CA LYS A 204 -13.97 13.29 -12.16
C LYS A 204 -13.75 11.84 -11.71
N LEU A 205 -14.24 11.48 -10.52
CA LEU A 205 -14.12 10.13 -9.99
C LEU A 205 -15.28 9.26 -10.49
N ASN A 206 -14.98 8.03 -10.85
CA ASN A 206 -15.98 7.01 -11.05
C ASN A 206 -16.54 6.62 -9.66
N THR A 207 -17.88 6.71 -9.52
CA THR A 207 -18.56 6.40 -8.25
C THR A 207 -18.99 4.94 -8.15
N LYS A 208 -18.85 4.17 -9.24
CA LYS A 208 -19.17 2.74 -9.22
C LYS A 208 -18.28 2.02 -8.22
N ASN A 209 -18.89 1.26 -7.32
CA ASN A 209 -18.18 0.48 -6.28
C ASN A 209 -17.43 1.34 -5.23
N VAL A 210 -17.72 2.63 -5.09
CA VAL A 210 -17.18 3.51 -4.05
C VAL A 210 -18.32 4.01 -3.18
N TYR A 211 -18.40 3.52 -1.95
CA TYR A 211 -19.60 3.66 -1.11
C TYR A 211 -19.45 4.63 0.06
N SER A 212 -18.25 5.12 0.33
CA SER A 212 -18.00 6.01 1.45
C SER A 212 -17.03 7.14 1.11
N LYS A 213 -17.11 8.23 1.90
CA LYS A 213 -16.16 9.35 1.78
C LYS A 213 -14.70 8.88 1.98
N GLY A 214 -14.46 7.97 2.94
CA GLY A 214 -13.12 7.42 3.18
C GLY A 214 -12.57 6.66 1.98
N MET A 215 -13.43 5.88 1.28
CA MET A 215 -13.01 5.23 0.04
C MET A 215 -12.63 6.25 -1.04
N PHE A 216 -13.41 7.33 -1.23
CA PHE A 216 -13.04 8.39 -2.17
C PHE A 216 -11.72 9.08 -1.80
N GLU A 217 -11.46 9.31 -0.51
CA GLU A 217 -10.20 9.88 -0.04
C GLU A 217 -9.01 8.95 -0.35
N ASN A 218 -9.19 7.63 -0.23
CA ASN A 218 -8.17 6.63 -0.58
C ASN A 218 -7.94 6.53 -2.09
N VAL A 219 -9.01 6.63 -2.91
CA VAL A 219 -8.89 6.74 -4.37
C VAL A 219 -8.13 8.01 -4.75
N CYS A 220 -8.42 9.15 -4.11
CA CYS A 220 -7.68 10.39 -4.35
C CYS A 220 -6.18 10.25 -4.00
N LEU A 221 -5.84 9.53 -2.92
CA LEU A 221 -4.46 9.23 -2.57
C LEU A 221 -3.78 8.40 -3.67
N ALA A 222 -4.45 7.34 -4.16
CA ALA A 222 -3.94 6.53 -5.26
C ALA A 222 -3.77 7.33 -6.55
N ILE A 223 -4.70 8.24 -6.89
CA ILE A 223 -4.58 9.15 -8.04
C ILE A 223 -3.35 10.05 -7.89
N LYS A 224 -3.13 10.63 -6.69
CA LYS A 224 -1.95 11.47 -6.44
C LYS A 224 -0.66 10.70 -6.70
N VAL A 225 -0.57 9.47 -6.20
CA VAL A 225 0.58 8.59 -6.42
C VAL A 225 0.74 8.26 -7.91
N ALA A 226 -0.34 7.88 -8.59
CA ALA A 226 -0.35 7.53 -10.01
C ALA A 226 0.15 8.69 -10.89
N LEU A 227 -0.33 9.91 -10.64
CA LEU A 227 0.12 11.12 -11.35
C LEU A 227 1.61 11.40 -11.13
N ASP A 228 2.10 11.22 -9.90
CA ASP A 228 3.51 11.42 -9.57
C ASP A 228 4.41 10.28 -10.11
N LEU A 229 3.83 9.13 -10.45
CA LEU A 229 4.47 8.05 -11.23
C LEU A 229 4.39 8.28 -12.74
N ASN A 230 3.89 9.44 -13.19
CA ASN A 230 3.70 9.82 -14.59
C ASN A 230 2.67 8.95 -15.36
N ILE A 231 1.69 8.39 -14.66
CA ILE A 231 0.55 7.73 -15.32
C ILE A 231 -0.33 8.79 -15.96
N ASP A 232 -0.71 8.58 -17.24
CA ASP A 232 -1.50 9.57 -17.98
C ASP A 232 -2.86 9.80 -17.29
N LYS A 233 -3.20 11.08 -17.10
CA LYS A 233 -4.50 11.52 -16.59
C LYS A 233 -5.68 10.89 -17.35
N LYS A 234 -5.56 10.73 -18.68
CA LYS A 234 -6.63 10.13 -19.51
C LYS A 234 -6.87 8.65 -19.13
N VAL A 235 -5.82 7.95 -18.70
CA VAL A 235 -5.91 6.57 -18.24
C VAL A 235 -6.61 6.50 -16.89
N ILE A 236 -6.30 7.42 -15.98
CA ILE A 236 -6.92 7.49 -14.64
C ILE A 236 -8.42 7.85 -14.71
N GLN A 237 -8.87 8.54 -15.76
CA GLN A 237 -10.27 8.96 -15.93
C GLN A 237 -11.20 7.88 -16.52
N LYS A 238 -10.67 6.81 -17.07
CA LYS A 238 -11.44 5.66 -17.60
C LYS A 238 -11.88 4.73 -16.47
#